data_616d93954713c1759a4497ff9cc69e4b
#
_entry.id   616d93954713c1759a4497ff9cc69e4b
#
_cell.length_a   1.000
_cell.length_b   1.000
_cell.length_c   1.000
_cell.angle_alpha   90.00
_cell.angle_beta   90.00
_cell.angle_gamma   90.00
#
_symmetry.space_group_name_H-M   'P 1'
#
loop_
_entity.id
_entity.type
_entity.pdbx_description
1 polymer ?
#
loop_
_entity_poly.entity_id
_entity_poly.type
_entity_poly.pdbx_seq_one_letter_code
_entity_poly.pdbx_strand_id
1 'polypeptide(L)'
;MAKTKKNDNIEEVIAEEIPFADEVDQKGKKKPGRPKKVDGLVITDNQHYFISQPNDVTQAISNLSAIERNCWLQILRGIQKNKDLPDGDPKKYELTLTRSQLLECVSGHSSNLDYAFNALKNITDSKKIFHSKDGHRIYAGLLSYVDEHPDHETYTVGITPVLLPYFTNLSSEFTVFDMYIEMSFKSVYSQRFYEFCCQYRNKEDKVFFMTVHDIKKMFNLLEVRDENGNIKQKEQYKNGSDFKRRVLDKAKDDIRSLYEKGLCDVCFDYKVKEKNNRGAVTSYYFIIETNGNTARLGVKKPITPTQIRIMSEGYSKKLNDQITVIHTCMRAHFRTEQ
;
A
#
# COMPACT_ATOMS: atom_id res chain seq x y z
N MET A 1 -12.60 48.95 -50.56
CA MET A 1 -13.17 48.30 -49.33
C MET A 1 -12.36 47.07 -49.04
N ALA A 2 -11.49 47.16 -48.06
CA ALA A 2 -10.52 46.13 -47.75
C ALA A 2 -11.12 45.09 -46.75
N LYS A 3 -10.98 43.83 -47.06
CA LYS A 3 -11.31 42.72 -46.17
C LYS A 3 -10.07 42.35 -45.32
N THR A 4 -10.13 42.61 -44.06
CA THR A 4 -9.13 42.19 -43.08
C THR A 4 -9.31 40.72 -42.81
N LYS A 5 -8.29 39.89 -43.09
CA LYS A 5 -8.21 38.47 -42.67
C LYS A 5 -7.48 38.46 -41.31
N LYS A 6 -8.14 37.93 -40.29
CA LYS A 6 -7.50 37.53 -39.04
C LYS A 6 -6.94 36.12 -39.26
N ASN A 7 -5.63 35.99 -39.05
CA ASN A 7 -4.95 34.71 -38.92
C ASN A 7 -4.93 34.36 -37.43
N ASP A 8 -5.68 33.32 -37.07
CA ASP A 8 -5.48 32.64 -35.77
C ASP A 8 -4.60 31.41 -36.07
N ASN A 9 -3.30 31.54 -35.76
CA ASN A 9 -2.40 30.39 -35.72
C ASN A 9 -2.57 29.72 -34.36
N ILE A 10 -3.26 28.59 -34.37
CA ILE A 10 -3.20 27.60 -33.30
C ILE A 10 -2.07 26.65 -33.72
N GLU A 11 -0.95 26.71 -33.04
CA GLU A 11 0.10 25.70 -33.15
C GLU A 11 -0.42 24.38 -32.55
N GLU A 12 -0.74 23.45 -33.40
CA GLU A 12 -0.91 22.04 -33.04
C GLU A 12 0.44 21.50 -32.59
N VAL A 13 0.56 21.21 -31.31
CA VAL A 13 1.68 20.41 -30.79
C VAL A 13 1.45 18.97 -31.24
N ILE A 14 2.11 18.60 -32.32
CA ILE A 14 2.15 17.22 -32.81
C ILE A 14 2.95 16.41 -31.78
N ALA A 15 2.27 15.49 -31.11
CA ALA A 15 2.94 14.47 -30.30
C ALA A 15 3.72 13.55 -31.25
N GLU A 16 5.05 13.62 -31.16
CA GLU A 16 5.90 12.67 -31.87
C GLU A 16 5.67 11.26 -31.34
N GLU A 17 5.13 10.41 -32.20
CA GLU A 17 5.09 8.97 -31.98
C GLU A 17 6.52 8.43 -32.00
N ILE A 18 6.95 7.87 -30.88
CA ILE A 18 8.20 7.12 -30.78
C ILE A 18 8.01 5.82 -31.55
N PRO A 19 8.76 5.56 -32.65
CA PRO A 19 8.58 4.34 -33.41
C PRO A 19 9.06 3.13 -32.60
N PHE A 20 8.19 2.13 -32.51
CA PHE A 20 8.58 0.77 -32.14
C PHE A 20 9.65 0.30 -33.11
N ALA A 21 10.82 -0.03 -32.59
CA ALA A 21 11.89 -0.60 -33.38
C ALA A 21 11.51 -2.03 -33.80
N ASP A 22 11.14 -2.16 -35.06
CA ASP A 22 11.05 -3.45 -35.73
C ASP A 22 12.45 -4.01 -36.01
N GLU A 23 12.56 -5.30 -35.82
CA GLU A 23 13.50 -6.29 -36.30
C GLU A 23 14.60 -5.84 -37.27
N VAL A 24 15.85 -5.97 -36.84
CA VAL A 24 16.96 -6.17 -37.78
C VAL A 24 17.92 -7.26 -37.27
N ASP A 25 17.78 -8.37 -37.91
CA ASP A 25 18.81 -9.17 -38.62
C ASP A 25 19.91 -9.87 -37.84
N GLN A 26 19.95 -11.13 -38.18
CA GLN A 26 20.88 -12.17 -37.75
C GLN A 26 22.33 -11.89 -38.18
N LYS A 27 23.22 -11.84 -37.23
CA LYS A 27 24.54 -12.50 -37.29
C LYS A 27 25.28 -12.34 -35.96
N GLY A 28 25.44 -13.44 -35.24
CA GLY A 28 26.66 -13.65 -34.42
C GLY A 28 26.83 -12.87 -33.14
N LYS A 29 25.79 -12.27 -32.53
CA LYS A 29 25.91 -11.67 -31.19
C LYS A 29 25.44 -12.68 -30.13
N LYS A 30 26.38 -13.01 -29.20
CA LYS A 30 26.06 -13.80 -28.00
C LYS A 30 24.80 -13.21 -27.37
N LYS A 31 23.80 -14.08 -27.10
CA LYS A 31 22.60 -13.69 -26.37
C LYS A 31 23.03 -12.90 -25.12
N PRO A 32 22.44 -11.72 -24.83
CA PRO A 32 22.75 -11.00 -23.61
C PRO A 32 22.58 -11.96 -22.44
N GLY A 33 23.59 -12.04 -21.58
CA GLY A 33 23.56 -12.90 -20.40
C GLY A 33 22.32 -12.55 -19.55
N ARG A 34 21.77 -13.56 -18.85
CA ARG A 34 20.64 -13.36 -17.94
C ARG A 34 20.91 -12.12 -17.10
N PRO A 35 19.98 -11.12 -17.05
CA PRO A 35 20.20 -9.90 -16.28
C PRO A 35 20.59 -10.28 -14.85
N LYS A 36 21.61 -9.58 -14.32
CA LYS A 36 22.06 -9.80 -12.94
C LYS A 36 20.84 -9.67 -12.02
N LYS A 37 20.68 -10.65 -11.13
CA LYS A 37 19.62 -10.65 -10.13
C LYS A 37 19.79 -9.37 -9.29
N VAL A 38 18.82 -8.47 -9.36
CA VAL A 38 18.82 -7.26 -8.51
C VAL A 38 18.49 -7.74 -7.10
N ASP A 39 19.36 -7.44 -6.15
CA ASP A 39 19.12 -7.77 -4.76
C ASP A 39 17.93 -6.97 -4.25
N GLY A 40 17.06 -7.61 -3.46
CA GLY A 40 15.93 -6.95 -2.82
C GLY A 40 16.38 -5.99 -1.73
N LEU A 41 15.44 -5.21 -1.21
CA LEU A 41 15.66 -4.40 -0.03
C LEU A 41 16.19 -5.30 1.09
N VAL A 42 17.39 -5.02 1.58
CA VAL A 42 17.97 -5.75 2.72
C VAL A 42 17.45 -5.07 3.98
N ILE A 43 16.61 -5.79 4.72
CA ILE A 43 16.14 -5.32 6.02
C ILE A 43 17.28 -5.53 7.02
N THR A 44 17.67 -4.47 7.71
CA THR A 44 18.56 -4.53 8.86
C THR A 44 17.75 -4.37 10.14
N ASP A 45 18.23 -4.93 11.24
CA ASP A 45 17.54 -4.93 12.55
C ASP A 45 17.15 -3.54 13.08
N ASN A 46 17.64 -2.46 12.46
CA ASN A 46 17.37 -1.08 12.84
C ASN A 46 16.47 -0.32 11.86
N GLN A 47 15.99 -0.95 10.78
CA GLN A 47 15.18 -0.32 9.73
C GLN A 47 13.71 -0.75 9.85
N HIS A 48 13.04 -0.31 10.91
CA HIS A 48 11.61 -0.54 11.07
C HIS A 48 10.84 0.78 10.98
N TYR A 49 9.77 0.81 10.20
CA TYR A 49 8.84 1.92 10.16
C TYR A 49 7.40 1.41 10.11
N PHE A 50 6.66 1.64 11.19
CA PHE A 50 5.29 1.18 11.31
C PHE A 50 4.31 2.16 10.65
N ILE A 51 3.50 1.64 9.75
CA ILE A 51 2.42 2.34 9.09
C ILE A 51 1.09 1.83 9.62
N SER A 52 0.15 2.75 9.82
CA SER A 52 -1.25 2.44 10.12
C SER A 52 -2.10 2.71 8.90
N GLN A 53 -2.82 1.72 8.41
CA GLN A 53 -3.67 1.85 7.22
C GLN A 53 -5.09 1.40 7.55
N PRO A 54 -6.12 2.23 7.26
CA PRO A 54 -7.52 1.82 7.39
C PRO A 54 -7.81 0.60 6.51
N ASN A 55 -8.63 -0.33 7.01
CA ASN A 55 -8.94 -1.56 6.29
C ASN A 55 -9.68 -1.30 4.98
N ASP A 56 -10.51 -0.26 4.92
CA ASP A 56 -11.21 0.14 3.69
C ASP A 56 -10.24 0.60 2.59
N VAL A 57 -9.21 1.36 2.98
CA VAL A 57 -8.13 1.77 2.04
C VAL A 57 -7.39 0.53 1.54
N THR A 58 -7.07 -0.38 2.43
CA THR A 58 -6.43 -1.65 2.10
C THR A 58 -7.20 -2.41 1.03
N GLN A 59 -8.53 -2.44 1.11
CA GLN A 59 -9.38 -3.07 0.09
C GLN A 59 -9.39 -2.28 -1.23
N ALA A 60 -9.50 -0.96 -1.17
CA ALA A 60 -9.54 -0.09 -2.35
C ALA A 60 -8.27 -0.17 -3.21
N ILE A 61 -7.09 -0.34 -2.58
CA ILE A 61 -5.79 -0.42 -3.26
C ILE A 61 -5.33 -1.86 -3.55
N SER A 62 -6.21 -2.84 -3.41
CA SER A 62 -5.86 -4.26 -3.50
C SER A 62 -5.25 -4.68 -4.84
N ASN A 63 -5.53 -3.97 -5.92
CA ASN A 63 -5.07 -4.29 -7.27
C ASN A 63 -3.78 -3.56 -7.71
N LEU A 64 -3.11 -2.83 -6.81
CA LEU A 64 -1.81 -2.25 -7.10
C LEU A 64 -0.75 -3.35 -7.28
N SER A 65 0.15 -3.18 -8.23
CA SER A 65 1.34 -4.02 -8.39
C SER A 65 2.30 -3.84 -7.19
N ALA A 66 3.30 -4.71 -7.07
CA ALA A 66 4.24 -4.64 -5.95
C ALA A 66 5.02 -3.29 -5.90
N ILE A 67 5.44 -2.78 -7.05
CA ILE A 67 6.14 -1.48 -7.12
C ILE A 67 5.18 -0.33 -6.79
N GLU A 68 3.97 -0.35 -7.33
CA GLU A 68 2.95 0.66 -7.01
C GLU A 68 2.61 0.65 -5.51
N ARG A 69 2.53 -0.52 -4.89
CA ARG A 69 2.35 -0.62 -3.43
C ARG A 69 3.53 -0.02 -2.67
N ASN A 70 4.76 -0.31 -3.07
CA ASN A 70 5.95 0.27 -2.45
C ASN A 70 5.93 1.81 -2.55
N CYS A 71 5.58 2.36 -3.71
CA CYS A 71 5.40 3.81 -3.87
C CYS A 71 4.28 4.36 -2.98
N TRP A 72 3.15 3.64 -2.91
CA TRP A 72 2.05 4.00 -2.01
C TRP A 72 2.46 4.02 -0.54
N LEU A 73 3.27 3.06 -0.09
CA LEU A 73 3.77 3.01 1.29
C LEU A 73 4.65 4.22 1.63
N GLN A 74 5.50 4.67 0.71
CA GLN A 74 6.29 5.88 0.90
C GLN A 74 5.38 7.14 0.98
N ILE A 75 4.34 7.19 0.16
CA ILE A 75 3.33 8.26 0.20
C ILE A 75 2.59 8.24 1.53
N LEU A 76 2.10 7.08 1.96
CA LEU A 76 1.37 6.91 3.22
C LEU A 76 2.24 7.29 4.43
N ARG A 77 3.53 6.97 4.39
CA ARG A 77 4.52 7.44 5.38
C ARG A 77 4.56 8.97 5.44
N GLY A 78 4.60 9.63 4.29
CA GLY A 78 4.59 11.10 4.20
C GLY A 78 3.29 11.70 4.75
N ILE A 79 2.14 11.13 4.37
CA ILE A 79 0.82 11.54 4.88
C ILE A 79 0.79 11.45 6.40
N GLN A 80 1.22 10.34 6.98
CA GLN A 80 1.19 10.13 8.44
C GLN A 80 2.16 11.04 9.18
N LYS A 81 3.30 11.38 8.57
CA LYS A 81 4.25 12.35 9.13
C LYS A 81 3.64 13.76 9.19
N ASN A 82 2.82 14.11 8.20
CA ASN A 82 2.26 15.45 8.03
C ASN A 82 0.80 15.58 8.50
N LYS A 83 0.21 14.52 9.08
CA LYS A 83 -1.22 14.47 9.44
C LYS A 83 -1.67 15.57 10.38
N ASP A 84 -0.79 16.01 11.29
CA ASP A 84 -1.08 17.00 12.32
C ASP A 84 -0.83 18.45 11.86
N LEU A 85 -0.40 18.66 10.59
CA LEU A 85 -0.26 19.98 10.01
C LEU A 85 -1.65 20.64 9.83
N PRO A 86 -1.73 21.99 9.89
CA PRO A 86 -2.97 22.71 9.62
C PRO A 86 -3.54 22.39 8.23
N ASP A 87 -4.86 22.48 8.07
CA ASP A 87 -5.52 22.20 6.78
C ASP A 87 -5.09 23.15 5.64
N GLY A 88 -4.57 24.34 5.96
CA GLY A 88 -4.03 25.28 4.99
C GLY A 88 -2.57 25.07 4.63
N ASP A 89 -1.86 24.14 5.26
CA ASP A 89 -0.45 23.87 4.96
C ASP A 89 -0.35 22.99 3.69
N PRO A 90 0.31 23.47 2.61
CA PRO A 90 0.49 22.68 1.38
C PRO A 90 1.12 21.32 1.61
N LYS A 91 2.06 21.20 2.56
CA LYS A 91 2.74 19.93 2.90
C LYS A 91 1.81 18.83 3.41
N LYS A 92 0.58 19.18 3.77
CA LYS A 92 -0.45 18.21 4.14
C LYS A 92 -0.99 17.46 2.92
N TYR A 93 -0.99 18.11 1.76
CA TYR A 93 -1.55 17.62 0.51
C TYR A 93 -0.51 17.33 -0.57
N GLU A 94 0.69 17.87 -0.40
CA GLU A 94 1.80 17.70 -1.35
C GLU A 94 3.00 17.11 -0.63
N LEU A 95 3.46 15.97 -1.12
CA LEU A 95 4.59 15.27 -0.55
C LEU A 95 5.75 15.29 -1.54
N THR A 96 6.93 15.63 -1.04
CA THR A 96 8.17 15.51 -1.81
C THR A 96 8.81 14.15 -1.50
N LEU A 97 9.00 13.35 -2.53
CA LEU A 97 9.74 12.10 -2.50
C LEU A 97 11.13 12.32 -3.09
N THR A 98 12.15 11.81 -2.42
CA THR A 98 13.51 11.86 -2.94
C THR A 98 13.78 10.70 -3.91
N ARG A 99 14.75 10.87 -4.79
CA ARG A 99 15.27 9.81 -5.65
C ARG A 99 15.60 8.53 -4.88
N SER A 100 16.22 8.66 -3.70
CA SER A 100 16.55 7.52 -2.84
C SER A 100 15.31 6.75 -2.41
N GLN A 101 14.25 7.44 -1.98
CA GLN A 101 12.98 6.80 -1.61
C GLN A 101 12.33 6.07 -2.79
N LEU A 102 12.40 6.62 -3.99
CA LEU A 102 11.89 5.96 -5.19
C LEU A 102 12.73 4.75 -5.60
N LEU A 103 14.05 4.81 -5.43
CA LEU A 103 14.92 3.65 -5.64
C LEU A 103 14.62 2.52 -4.65
N GLU A 104 14.28 2.83 -3.40
CA GLU A 104 13.79 1.83 -2.43
C GLU A 104 12.51 1.15 -2.96
N CYS A 105 11.59 1.89 -3.58
CA CYS A 105 10.34 1.33 -4.11
C CYS A 105 10.57 0.26 -5.19
N VAL A 106 11.58 0.43 -6.02
CA VAL A 106 11.91 -0.52 -7.10
C VAL A 106 12.93 -1.57 -6.68
N SER A 107 13.48 -1.47 -5.49
CA SER A 107 14.48 -2.41 -4.97
C SER A 107 13.98 -3.85 -5.07
N GLY A 108 14.84 -4.74 -5.56
CA GLY A 108 14.49 -6.13 -5.81
C GLY A 108 13.73 -6.40 -7.11
N HIS A 109 13.27 -5.37 -7.82
CA HIS A 109 12.62 -5.46 -9.13
C HIS A 109 13.49 -4.87 -10.23
N SER A 110 14.04 -3.67 -10.01
CA SER A 110 14.84 -2.93 -10.96
C SER A 110 15.79 -1.97 -10.24
N SER A 111 16.81 -1.48 -10.97
CA SER A 111 17.61 -0.31 -10.58
C SER A 111 17.21 0.94 -11.38
N ASN A 112 16.24 0.83 -12.28
CA ASN A 112 15.78 1.94 -13.11
C ASN A 112 14.62 2.68 -12.41
N LEU A 113 14.80 3.99 -12.24
CA LEU A 113 13.85 4.88 -11.59
C LEU A 113 12.56 5.07 -12.39
N ASP A 114 12.61 4.92 -13.71
CA ASP A 114 11.41 5.02 -14.56
C ASP A 114 10.29 4.07 -14.12
N TYR A 115 10.63 2.92 -13.56
CA TYR A 115 9.63 2.01 -13.02
C TYR A 115 8.88 2.60 -11.82
N ALA A 116 9.57 3.37 -10.95
CA ALA A 116 8.92 4.05 -9.84
C ALA A 116 8.06 5.22 -10.33
N PHE A 117 8.56 6.02 -11.27
CA PHE A 117 7.80 7.12 -11.86
C PHE A 117 6.54 6.60 -12.58
N ASN A 118 6.67 5.55 -13.40
CA ASN A 118 5.53 4.92 -14.06
C ASN A 118 4.55 4.31 -13.03
N ALA A 119 5.02 3.77 -11.93
CA ALA A 119 4.15 3.29 -10.85
C ALA A 119 3.35 4.44 -10.21
N LEU A 120 3.98 5.58 -9.94
CA LEU A 120 3.29 6.78 -9.44
C LEU A 120 2.24 7.28 -10.44
N LYS A 121 2.59 7.34 -11.73
CA LYS A 121 1.66 7.68 -12.80
C LYS A 121 0.46 6.73 -12.83
N ASN A 122 0.69 5.42 -12.78
CA ASN A 122 -0.39 4.43 -12.73
C ASN A 122 -1.30 4.60 -11.51
N ILE A 123 -0.74 4.95 -10.34
CA ILE A 123 -1.52 5.25 -9.13
C ILE A 123 -2.41 6.48 -9.37
N THR A 124 -1.88 7.51 -10.04
CA THR A 124 -2.62 8.74 -10.37
C THR A 124 -3.77 8.45 -11.34
N ASP A 125 -3.51 7.67 -12.38
CA ASP A 125 -4.51 7.32 -13.40
C ASP A 125 -5.58 6.33 -12.88
N SER A 126 -5.25 5.56 -11.84
CA SER A 126 -6.10 4.52 -11.29
C SER A 126 -7.14 5.08 -10.33
N LYS A 127 -8.37 5.25 -10.81
CA LYS A 127 -9.48 5.67 -9.98
C LYS A 127 -10.08 4.51 -9.18
N LYS A 128 -10.46 4.79 -7.94
CA LYS A 128 -11.01 3.85 -6.98
C LYS A 128 -12.34 4.34 -6.42
N ILE A 129 -13.13 3.40 -5.90
CA ILE A 129 -14.35 3.73 -5.17
C ILE A 129 -14.04 3.58 -3.69
N PHE A 130 -14.26 4.66 -2.95
CA PHE A 130 -14.20 4.70 -1.49
C PHE A 130 -15.61 4.85 -0.93
N HIS A 131 -15.88 4.18 0.17
CA HIS A 131 -17.15 4.27 0.88
C HIS A 131 -16.94 5.07 2.16
N SER A 132 -17.70 6.16 2.34
CA SER A 132 -17.69 6.89 3.60
C SER A 132 -18.61 6.20 4.62
N LYS A 133 -18.41 6.48 5.91
CA LYS A 133 -19.27 5.99 6.98
C LYS A 133 -20.72 6.47 6.84
N ASP A 134 -20.91 7.61 6.21
CA ASP A 134 -22.24 8.23 5.96
C ASP A 134 -22.90 7.69 4.69
N GLY A 135 -22.34 6.63 4.09
CA GLY A 135 -22.90 5.97 2.90
C GLY A 135 -22.56 6.65 1.56
N HIS A 136 -21.76 7.70 1.55
CA HIS A 136 -21.31 8.31 0.29
C HIS A 136 -20.35 7.39 -0.45
N ARG A 137 -20.42 7.41 -1.77
CA ARG A 137 -19.48 6.75 -2.69
C ARG A 137 -18.62 7.81 -3.36
N ILE A 138 -17.32 7.78 -3.10
CA ILE A 138 -16.35 8.70 -3.69
C ILE A 138 -15.58 7.94 -4.76
N TYR A 139 -15.62 8.42 -5.99
CA TYR A 139 -14.85 7.88 -7.11
C TYR A 139 -13.69 8.84 -7.41
N ALA A 140 -12.49 8.48 -7.01
CA ALA A 140 -11.31 9.34 -7.11
C ALA A 140 -10.02 8.54 -7.34
N GLY A 141 -9.01 9.21 -7.90
CA GLY A 141 -7.63 8.73 -7.86
C GLY A 141 -7.03 8.93 -6.48
N LEU A 142 -6.07 8.11 -6.11
CA LEU A 142 -5.32 8.27 -4.85
C LEU A 142 -4.48 9.55 -4.88
N LEU A 143 -3.89 9.84 -6.03
CA LEU A 143 -3.09 11.03 -6.30
C LEU A 143 -3.80 11.94 -7.29
N SER A 144 -3.60 13.24 -7.13
CA SER A 144 -4.08 14.28 -8.05
C SER A 144 -3.12 14.48 -9.21
N TYR A 145 -1.81 14.43 -8.92
CA TYR A 145 -0.74 14.59 -9.89
C TYR A 145 0.58 14.02 -9.37
N VAL A 146 1.52 13.86 -10.29
CA VAL A 146 2.93 13.59 -10.02
C VAL A 146 3.75 14.60 -10.83
N ASP A 147 4.69 15.26 -10.20
CA ASP A 147 5.61 16.21 -10.81
C ASP A 147 7.06 15.74 -10.59
N GLU A 148 7.78 15.54 -11.68
CA GLU A 148 9.21 15.26 -11.67
C GLU A 148 9.97 16.56 -11.82
N HIS A 149 10.77 16.94 -10.82
CA HIS A 149 11.52 18.16 -10.87
C HIS A 149 12.68 18.08 -11.88
N PRO A 150 13.10 19.21 -12.48
CA PRO A 150 14.15 19.21 -13.50
C PRO A 150 15.51 18.70 -13.03
N ASP A 151 15.74 18.62 -11.71
CA ASP A 151 16.95 18.05 -11.11
C ASP A 151 16.97 16.50 -11.14
N HIS A 152 15.82 15.88 -11.43
CA HIS A 152 15.60 14.43 -11.35
C HIS A 152 15.95 13.79 -9.98
N GLU A 153 16.09 14.61 -8.93
CA GLU A 153 16.42 14.17 -7.56
C GLU A 153 15.20 14.23 -6.64
N THR A 154 14.19 15.02 -7.01
CA THR A 154 12.97 15.22 -6.24
C THR A 154 11.72 15.08 -7.10
N TYR A 155 10.67 14.55 -6.49
CA TYR A 155 9.37 14.29 -7.11
C TYR A 155 8.28 14.76 -6.16
N THR A 156 7.38 15.60 -6.64
CA THR A 156 6.23 16.03 -5.86
C THR A 156 5.00 15.22 -6.24
N VAL A 157 4.29 14.70 -5.24
CA VAL A 157 3.02 14.01 -5.43
C VAL A 157 1.91 14.75 -4.71
N GLY A 158 0.85 15.08 -5.43
CA GLY A 158 -0.36 15.67 -4.87
C GLY A 158 -1.32 14.59 -4.38
N ILE A 159 -1.72 14.66 -3.10
CA ILE A 159 -2.73 13.78 -2.53
C ILE A 159 -4.11 14.31 -2.92
N THR A 160 -5.03 13.43 -3.31
CA THR A 160 -6.41 13.84 -3.56
C THR A 160 -7.08 14.30 -2.27
N PRO A 161 -7.41 15.60 -2.10
CA PRO A 161 -7.76 16.17 -0.80
C PRO A 161 -8.97 15.50 -0.14
N VAL A 162 -9.99 15.13 -0.93
CA VAL A 162 -11.20 14.46 -0.42
C VAL A 162 -10.91 13.09 0.21
N LEU A 163 -9.76 12.48 -0.11
CA LEU A 163 -9.34 11.18 0.42
C LEU A 163 -8.46 11.29 1.67
N LEU A 164 -7.89 12.47 1.95
CA LEU A 164 -6.97 12.64 3.08
C LEU A 164 -7.56 12.17 4.42
N PRO A 165 -8.84 12.44 4.76
CA PRO A 165 -9.44 11.95 6.00
C PRO A 165 -9.45 10.41 6.11
N TYR A 166 -9.49 9.69 4.99
CA TYR A 166 -9.43 8.21 4.99
C TYR A 166 -8.04 7.68 5.37
N PHE A 167 -6.99 8.46 5.19
CA PHE A 167 -5.62 8.07 5.48
C PHE A 167 -5.14 8.54 6.86
N THR A 168 -5.75 9.60 7.39
CA THR A 168 -5.34 10.23 8.65
C THR A 168 -6.26 9.92 9.82
N ASN A 169 -7.56 9.66 9.55
CA ASN A 169 -8.54 9.39 10.59
C ASN A 169 -8.59 7.89 10.91
N LEU A 170 -7.76 7.48 11.86
CA LEU A 170 -7.63 6.09 12.31
C LEU A 170 -8.65 5.70 13.41
N SER A 171 -9.78 6.38 13.49
CA SER A 171 -10.80 6.15 14.54
C SER A 171 -11.57 4.83 14.40
N SER A 172 -11.40 4.09 13.32
CA SER A 172 -12.06 2.83 13.03
C SER A 172 -11.07 1.69 12.83
N GLU A 173 -11.52 0.59 12.26
CA GLU A 173 -10.69 -0.58 11.98
C GLU A 173 -9.49 -0.23 11.08
N PHE A 174 -8.30 -0.42 11.62
CA PHE A 174 -7.05 -0.20 10.89
C PHE A 174 -6.04 -1.30 11.19
N THR A 175 -5.09 -1.48 10.28
CA THR A 175 -4.00 -2.43 10.39
C THR A 175 -2.69 -1.68 10.57
N VAL A 176 -1.88 -2.11 11.53
CA VAL A 176 -0.51 -1.63 11.73
C VAL A 176 0.45 -2.70 11.24
N PHE A 177 1.37 -2.32 10.37
CA PHE A 177 2.37 -3.22 9.81
C PHE A 177 3.69 -2.47 9.56
N ASP A 178 4.78 -3.21 9.37
CA ASP A 178 6.09 -2.65 9.09
C ASP A 178 6.24 -2.43 7.58
N MET A 179 6.43 -1.16 7.19
CA MET A 179 6.60 -0.75 5.81
C MET A 179 7.78 -1.44 5.12
N TYR A 180 8.93 -1.51 5.79
CA TYR A 180 10.13 -2.07 5.18
C TYR A 180 10.05 -3.59 5.01
N ILE A 181 9.39 -4.29 5.94
CA ILE A 181 9.09 -5.72 5.78
C ILE A 181 8.20 -5.91 4.54
N GLU A 182 7.12 -5.13 4.41
CA GLU A 182 6.25 -5.23 3.24
C GLU A 182 6.98 -4.94 1.93
N MET A 183 7.76 -3.85 1.89
CA MET A 183 8.54 -3.47 0.70
C MET A 183 9.62 -4.50 0.32
N SER A 184 10.09 -5.31 1.25
CA SER A 184 11.07 -6.37 0.97
C SER A 184 10.51 -7.52 0.14
N PHE A 185 9.18 -7.71 0.15
CA PHE A 185 8.54 -8.75 -0.65
C PHE A 185 8.47 -8.34 -2.12
N LYS A 186 9.00 -9.20 -3.00
CA LYS A 186 8.92 -9.01 -4.46
C LYS A 186 7.54 -9.36 -5.03
N SER A 187 6.76 -10.11 -4.30
CA SER A 187 5.45 -10.59 -4.72
C SER A 187 4.35 -9.76 -4.07
N VAL A 188 3.45 -9.23 -4.89
CA VAL A 188 2.23 -8.56 -4.38
C VAL A 188 1.39 -9.50 -3.52
N TYR A 189 1.44 -10.81 -3.78
CA TYR A 189 0.74 -11.80 -2.95
C TYR A 189 1.32 -11.83 -1.54
N SER A 190 2.66 -11.82 -1.42
CA SER A 190 3.36 -11.85 -0.14
C SER A 190 3.11 -10.56 0.64
N GLN A 191 3.16 -9.40 -0.01
CA GLN A 191 2.83 -8.10 0.60
C GLN A 191 1.41 -8.13 1.18
N ARG A 192 0.45 -8.56 0.40
CA ARG A 192 -0.95 -8.54 0.80
C ARG A 192 -1.28 -9.54 1.90
N PHE A 193 -0.73 -10.76 1.81
CA PHE A 193 -0.90 -11.75 2.89
C PHE A 193 -0.20 -11.33 4.18
N TYR A 194 0.92 -10.59 4.09
CA TYR A 194 1.56 -10.00 5.27
C TYR A 194 0.64 -8.98 5.96
N GLU A 195 -0.02 -8.09 5.21
CA GLU A 195 -1.01 -7.17 5.78
C GLU A 195 -2.15 -7.93 6.48
N PHE A 196 -2.68 -9.02 5.88
CA PHE A 196 -3.69 -9.84 6.54
C PHE A 196 -3.17 -10.48 7.82
N CYS A 197 -1.95 -11.01 7.81
CA CYS A 197 -1.35 -11.52 9.03
C CYS A 197 -1.30 -10.44 10.12
N CYS A 198 -0.91 -9.22 9.77
CA CYS A 198 -0.90 -8.10 10.69
C CYS A 198 -2.30 -7.69 11.15
N GLN A 199 -3.30 -7.73 10.26
CA GLN A 199 -4.69 -7.40 10.59
C GLN A 199 -5.31 -8.38 11.57
N TYR A 200 -5.02 -9.68 11.41
CA TYR A 200 -5.65 -10.74 12.19
C TYR A 200 -4.81 -11.25 13.36
N ARG A 201 -3.55 -10.82 13.50
CA ARG A 201 -2.63 -11.29 14.58
C ARG A 201 -3.13 -11.09 16.00
N ASN A 202 -4.02 -10.10 16.19
CA ASN A 202 -4.57 -9.74 17.49
C ASN A 202 -5.96 -10.35 17.76
N LYS A 203 -6.53 -11.08 16.80
CA LYS A 203 -7.76 -11.83 17.03
C LYS A 203 -7.47 -13.01 17.97
N GLU A 204 -8.43 -13.37 18.77
CA GLU A 204 -8.29 -14.46 19.75
C GLU A 204 -7.95 -15.78 19.09
N ASP A 205 -8.67 -16.11 18.02
CA ASP A 205 -8.49 -17.35 17.25
C ASP A 205 -7.32 -17.27 16.25
N LYS A 206 -6.84 -16.03 15.93
CA LYS A 206 -5.80 -15.78 14.92
C LYS A 206 -6.06 -16.47 13.58
N VAL A 207 -7.33 -16.59 13.22
CA VAL A 207 -7.76 -17.26 12.01
C VAL A 207 -8.63 -16.33 11.17
N PHE A 208 -8.47 -16.40 9.87
CA PHE A 208 -9.42 -15.84 8.92
C PHE A 208 -9.68 -16.84 7.79
N PHE A 209 -10.73 -16.63 7.04
CA PHE A 209 -11.01 -17.45 5.87
C PHE A 209 -11.29 -16.58 4.66
N MET A 210 -10.95 -17.09 3.48
CA MET A 210 -11.26 -16.45 2.20
C MET A 210 -11.65 -17.53 1.17
N THR A 211 -12.58 -17.15 0.28
CA THR A 211 -12.86 -17.98 -0.88
C THR A 211 -11.78 -17.80 -1.95
N VAL A 212 -11.59 -18.81 -2.78
CA VAL A 212 -10.70 -18.73 -3.96
C VAL A 212 -11.13 -17.58 -4.87
N HIS A 213 -12.45 -17.37 -5.00
CA HIS A 213 -13.01 -16.28 -5.78
C HIS A 213 -12.60 -14.90 -5.24
N ASP A 214 -12.73 -14.69 -3.91
CA ASP A 214 -12.37 -13.41 -3.29
C ASP A 214 -10.88 -13.12 -3.40
N ILE A 215 -10.03 -14.14 -3.20
CA ILE A 215 -8.59 -14.00 -3.40
C ILE A 215 -8.28 -13.64 -4.86
N LYS A 216 -8.88 -14.32 -5.82
CA LYS A 216 -8.70 -14.00 -7.25
C LYS A 216 -9.21 -12.60 -7.60
N LYS A 217 -10.36 -12.20 -7.06
CA LYS A 217 -10.92 -10.87 -7.22
C LYS A 217 -9.98 -9.79 -6.68
N MET A 218 -9.47 -9.98 -5.47
CA MET A 218 -8.55 -9.08 -4.80
C MET A 218 -7.28 -8.83 -5.62
N PHE A 219 -6.72 -9.86 -6.24
CA PHE A 219 -5.51 -9.76 -7.05
C PHE A 219 -5.77 -9.50 -8.54
N ASN A 220 -7.00 -9.16 -8.91
CA ASN A 220 -7.39 -8.95 -10.30
C ASN A 220 -7.04 -10.13 -11.23
N LEU A 221 -7.25 -11.36 -10.74
CA LEU A 221 -6.94 -12.60 -11.49
C LEU A 221 -8.15 -13.19 -12.21
N LEU A 222 -9.35 -12.59 -12.02
CA LEU A 222 -10.59 -13.04 -12.66
C LEU A 222 -10.63 -12.58 -14.12
N GLU A 223 -11.48 -13.26 -14.91
CA GLU A 223 -11.79 -12.83 -16.26
C GLU A 223 -12.51 -11.47 -16.22
N VAL A 224 -12.08 -10.54 -17.08
CA VAL A 224 -12.72 -9.25 -17.29
C VAL A 224 -13.16 -9.15 -18.73
N ARG A 225 -14.43 -8.75 -18.95
CA ARG A 225 -15.01 -8.50 -20.27
C ARG A 225 -15.34 -7.02 -20.45
N ASP A 226 -15.30 -6.56 -21.68
CA ASP A 226 -15.80 -5.23 -22.04
C ASP A 226 -17.34 -5.21 -22.18
N GLU A 227 -17.90 -4.04 -22.46
CA GLU A 227 -19.34 -3.84 -22.66
C GLU A 227 -19.91 -4.65 -23.85
N ASN A 228 -19.05 -5.03 -24.78
CA ASN A 228 -19.41 -5.83 -25.96
C ASN A 228 -19.23 -7.35 -25.70
N GLY A 229 -18.84 -7.75 -24.47
CA GLY A 229 -18.61 -9.14 -24.10
C GLY A 229 -17.24 -9.71 -24.51
N ASN A 230 -16.35 -8.91 -25.11
CA ASN A 230 -15.01 -9.36 -25.47
C ASN A 230 -14.13 -9.48 -24.24
N ILE A 231 -13.26 -10.48 -24.22
CA ILE A 231 -12.35 -10.73 -23.10
C ILE A 231 -11.22 -9.69 -23.11
N LYS A 232 -11.24 -8.72 -22.18
CA LYS A 232 -10.13 -7.79 -21.92
C LYS A 232 -8.99 -8.45 -21.16
N GLN A 233 -9.35 -9.33 -20.20
CA GLN A 233 -8.40 -10.07 -19.39
C GLN A 233 -8.88 -11.51 -19.23
N LYS A 234 -8.00 -12.47 -19.51
CA LYS A 234 -8.28 -13.89 -19.22
C LYS A 234 -8.08 -14.19 -17.75
N GLU A 235 -8.90 -15.06 -17.18
CA GLU A 235 -8.68 -15.57 -15.84
C GLU A 235 -7.30 -16.20 -15.73
N GLN A 236 -6.55 -15.79 -14.71
CA GLN A 236 -5.24 -16.35 -14.39
C GLN A 236 -5.38 -17.50 -13.38
N TYR A 237 -4.43 -18.42 -13.42
CA TYR A 237 -4.38 -19.59 -12.53
C TYR A 237 -5.73 -20.33 -12.44
N LYS A 238 -6.30 -20.67 -13.59
CA LYS A 238 -7.56 -21.47 -13.66
C LYS A 238 -7.41 -22.81 -12.93
N ASN A 239 -6.21 -23.41 -13.05
CA ASN A 239 -5.89 -24.63 -12.33
C ASN A 239 -5.64 -24.34 -10.84
N GLY A 240 -6.35 -25.04 -9.95
CA GLY A 240 -6.21 -24.87 -8.50
C GLY A 240 -4.81 -25.18 -7.97
N SER A 241 -4.05 -26.09 -8.58
CA SER A 241 -2.66 -26.38 -8.19
C SER A 241 -1.72 -25.24 -8.55
N ASP A 242 -1.90 -24.61 -9.70
CA ASP A 242 -1.12 -23.41 -10.08
C ASP A 242 -1.47 -22.21 -9.20
N PHE A 243 -2.76 -22.00 -8.91
CA PHE A 243 -3.21 -20.97 -7.97
C PHE A 243 -2.56 -21.18 -6.60
N LYS A 244 -2.65 -22.40 -6.05
CA LYS A 244 -2.05 -22.75 -4.77
C LYS A 244 -0.55 -22.42 -4.77
N ARG A 245 0.20 -22.96 -5.72
CA ARG A 245 1.67 -22.82 -5.82
C ARG A 245 2.13 -21.38 -6.03
N ARG A 246 1.46 -20.64 -6.93
CA ARG A 246 1.93 -19.31 -7.35
C ARG A 246 1.41 -18.18 -6.47
N VAL A 247 0.31 -18.37 -5.77
CA VAL A 247 -0.30 -17.36 -4.91
C VAL A 247 -0.10 -17.70 -3.44
N LEU A 248 -0.62 -18.85 -2.99
CA LEU A 248 -0.65 -19.17 -1.57
C LEU A 248 0.71 -19.67 -1.06
N ASP A 249 1.31 -20.68 -1.70
CA ASP A 249 2.63 -21.21 -1.28
C ASP A 249 3.69 -20.11 -1.41
N LYS A 250 3.68 -19.34 -2.51
CA LYS A 250 4.62 -18.23 -2.70
C LYS A 250 4.55 -17.21 -1.56
N ALA A 251 3.34 -16.78 -1.18
CA ALA A 251 3.17 -15.83 -0.09
C ALA A 251 3.59 -16.42 1.26
N LYS A 252 3.20 -17.68 1.52
CA LYS A 252 3.57 -18.40 2.73
C LYS A 252 5.09 -18.51 2.87
N ASP A 253 5.77 -18.97 1.83
CA ASP A 253 7.22 -19.22 1.87
C ASP A 253 8.02 -17.90 2.04
N ASP A 254 7.62 -16.83 1.35
CA ASP A 254 8.27 -15.53 1.48
C ASP A 254 8.16 -14.98 2.91
N ILE A 255 6.94 -14.99 3.49
CA ILE A 255 6.71 -14.46 4.83
C ILE A 255 7.39 -15.34 5.88
N ARG A 256 7.29 -16.68 5.76
CA ARG A 256 7.92 -17.64 6.67
C ARG A 256 9.44 -17.51 6.66
N SER A 257 10.05 -17.26 5.49
CA SER A 257 11.49 -17.02 5.40
C SER A 257 11.97 -15.83 6.24
N LEU A 258 11.19 -14.74 6.32
CA LEU A 258 11.52 -13.61 7.18
C LEU A 258 11.20 -13.88 8.65
N TYR A 259 10.11 -14.60 8.93
CA TYR A 259 9.71 -15.00 10.27
C TYR A 259 10.77 -15.90 10.94
N GLU A 260 11.29 -16.89 10.23
CA GLU A 260 12.32 -17.81 10.73
C GLU A 260 13.67 -17.10 10.97
N LYS A 261 13.96 -16.05 10.21
CA LYS A 261 15.11 -15.17 10.44
C LYS A 261 14.92 -14.19 11.61
N GLY A 262 13.72 -14.13 12.20
CA GLY A 262 13.40 -13.18 13.26
C GLY A 262 13.19 -11.75 12.77
N LEU A 263 13.12 -11.51 11.46
CA LEU A 263 12.91 -10.20 10.85
C LEU A 263 11.43 -9.81 10.78
N CYS A 264 10.53 -10.78 10.84
CA CYS A 264 9.08 -10.58 10.81
C CYS A 264 8.45 -11.24 12.04
N ASP A 265 7.43 -10.61 12.63
CA ASP A 265 6.75 -11.08 13.84
C ASP A 265 5.53 -11.95 13.57
N VAL A 266 5.15 -12.10 12.31
CA VAL A 266 3.99 -12.88 11.86
C VAL A 266 4.36 -13.80 10.71
N CYS A 267 3.71 -14.94 10.66
CA CYS A 267 3.63 -15.78 9.46
C CYS A 267 2.27 -16.49 9.45
N PHE A 268 2.00 -17.27 8.43
CA PHE A 268 0.76 -18.03 8.35
C PHE A 268 0.97 -19.41 7.77
N ASP A 269 0.02 -20.28 8.08
CA ASP A 269 -0.26 -21.52 7.37
C ASP A 269 -1.71 -21.50 6.87
N TYR A 270 -2.08 -22.41 6.00
CA TYR A 270 -3.44 -22.49 5.50
C TYR A 270 -3.92 -23.94 5.33
N LYS A 271 -5.23 -24.13 5.48
CA LYS A 271 -5.92 -25.42 5.30
C LYS A 271 -7.14 -25.23 4.43
N VAL A 272 -7.49 -26.29 3.70
CA VAL A 272 -8.74 -26.32 2.93
C VAL A 272 -9.91 -26.22 3.89
N LYS A 273 -10.81 -25.25 3.65
CA LYS A 273 -12.08 -25.12 4.38
C LYS A 273 -13.19 -25.90 3.68
N GLU A 274 -13.36 -25.64 2.39
CA GLU A 274 -14.46 -26.20 1.62
C GLU A 274 -14.02 -26.66 0.23
N LYS A 275 -14.73 -27.63 -0.31
CA LYS A 275 -14.63 -28.11 -1.69
C LYS A 275 -16.01 -28.13 -2.32
N ASN A 276 -16.09 -27.92 -3.62
CA ASN A 276 -17.34 -28.12 -4.36
C ASN A 276 -17.60 -29.61 -4.64
N ASN A 277 -18.77 -29.90 -5.21
CA ASN A 277 -19.21 -31.28 -5.54
C ASN A 277 -18.26 -32.02 -6.51
N ARG A 278 -17.37 -31.29 -7.22
CA ARG A 278 -16.36 -31.88 -8.14
C ARG A 278 -14.99 -32.02 -7.47
N GLY A 279 -14.89 -31.79 -6.15
CA GLY A 279 -13.65 -31.89 -5.39
C GLY A 279 -12.71 -30.71 -5.50
N ALA A 280 -13.05 -29.67 -6.27
CA ALA A 280 -12.23 -28.46 -6.36
C ALA A 280 -12.37 -27.62 -5.10
N VAL A 281 -11.25 -27.11 -4.59
CA VAL A 281 -11.21 -26.25 -3.40
C VAL A 281 -11.86 -24.91 -3.69
N THR A 282 -12.79 -24.50 -2.84
CA THR A 282 -13.52 -23.23 -2.96
C THR A 282 -13.13 -22.21 -1.90
N SER A 283 -12.61 -22.64 -0.75
CA SER A 283 -12.17 -21.74 0.32
C SER A 283 -11.06 -22.33 1.17
N TYR A 284 -10.32 -21.44 1.83
CA TYR A 284 -9.22 -21.78 2.74
C TYR A 284 -9.40 -21.08 4.09
N TYR A 285 -8.96 -21.76 5.16
CA TYR A 285 -8.62 -21.14 6.43
C TYR A 285 -7.15 -20.74 6.41
N PHE A 286 -6.86 -19.56 6.95
CA PHE A 286 -5.52 -19.05 7.17
C PHE A 286 -5.30 -18.95 8.68
N ILE A 287 -4.25 -19.58 9.17
CA ILE A 287 -3.91 -19.68 10.59
C ILE A 287 -2.64 -18.85 10.80
N ILE A 288 -2.70 -17.84 11.66
CA ILE A 288 -1.60 -16.91 11.88
C ILE A 288 -0.76 -17.38 13.06
N GLU A 289 0.52 -17.46 12.86
CA GLU A 289 1.53 -17.66 13.87
C GLU A 289 2.20 -16.33 14.22
N THR A 290 2.46 -16.10 15.50
CA THR A 290 3.17 -14.92 15.97
C THR A 290 4.31 -15.36 16.86
N ASN A 291 5.53 -14.82 16.63
CA ASN A 291 6.62 -14.99 17.58
C ASN A 291 6.59 -13.82 18.58
N GLY A 292 6.82 -14.11 19.86
CA GLY A 292 6.96 -13.07 20.90
C GLY A 292 8.25 -12.24 20.77
N ASN A 293 9.02 -12.42 19.70
CA ASN A 293 10.39 -11.94 19.53
C ASN A 293 10.53 -10.48 19.07
N THR A 294 9.41 -9.75 18.91
CA THR A 294 9.47 -8.29 18.66
C THR A 294 10.28 -7.53 19.73
N ALA A 295 10.48 -8.12 20.90
CA ALA A 295 11.36 -7.57 21.94
C ALA A 295 12.86 -7.65 21.56
N ARG A 296 13.29 -8.57 20.67
CA ARG A 296 14.69 -8.71 20.26
C ARG A 296 15.11 -7.68 19.21
N LEU A 297 14.16 -7.12 18.49
CA LEU A 297 14.43 -6.12 17.45
C LEU A 297 14.59 -4.70 18.02
N GLY A 298 14.68 -4.53 19.35
CA GLY A 298 14.71 -3.21 19.98
C GLY A 298 13.42 -2.40 19.75
N VAL A 299 12.49 -2.95 19.01
CA VAL A 299 11.17 -2.38 18.79
C VAL A 299 10.34 -2.74 20.01
N LYS A 300 9.94 -1.75 20.79
CA LYS A 300 8.83 -1.91 21.73
C LYS A 300 7.73 -2.63 20.95
N LYS A 301 7.22 -3.75 21.47
CA LYS A 301 6.17 -4.58 20.83
C LYS A 301 5.28 -3.69 19.97
N PRO A 302 5.09 -4.00 18.67
CA PRO A 302 4.25 -3.17 17.82
C PRO A 302 2.94 -2.96 18.56
N ILE A 303 2.63 -1.68 18.79
CA ILE A 303 1.45 -1.31 19.57
C ILE A 303 0.27 -1.77 18.74
N THR A 304 -0.45 -2.76 19.22
CA THR A 304 -1.62 -3.30 18.53
C THR A 304 -2.69 -2.23 18.38
N PRO A 305 -3.59 -2.29 17.38
CA PRO A 305 -4.73 -1.38 17.30
C PRO A 305 -5.50 -1.26 18.61
N THR A 306 -5.67 -2.38 19.31
CA THR A 306 -6.31 -2.41 20.64
C THR A 306 -5.46 -1.68 21.67
N GLN A 307 -4.12 -1.86 21.66
CA GLN A 307 -3.22 -1.14 22.56
C GLN A 307 -3.15 0.35 22.24
N ILE A 308 -3.16 0.74 20.95
CA ILE A 308 -3.24 2.15 20.56
C ILE A 308 -4.55 2.74 21.08
N ARG A 309 -5.68 2.02 20.94
CA ARG A 309 -6.96 2.45 21.47
C ARG A 309 -6.93 2.60 23.00
N ILE A 310 -6.45 1.59 23.71
CA ILE A 310 -6.32 1.63 25.18
C ILE A 310 -5.37 2.75 25.60
N MET A 311 -4.25 2.96 24.90
CA MET A 311 -3.32 4.05 25.17
C MET A 311 -3.95 5.41 24.87
N SER A 312 -4.70 5.57 23.76
CA SER A 312 -5.40 6.81 23.44
C SER A 312 -6.52 7.10 24.43
N GLU A 313 -7.30 6.09 24.84
CA GLU A 313 -8.30 6.19 25.88
C GLU A 313 -7.65 6.52 27.25
N GLY A 314 -6.54 5.86 27.58
CA GLY A 314 -5.75 6.15 28.78
C GLY A 314 -5.10 7.53 28.76
N TYR A 315 -4.61 7.99 27.62
CA TYR A 315 -4.08 9.35 27.43
C TYR A 315 -5.21 10.40 27.55
N SER A 316 -6.35 10.16 26.94
CA SER A 316 -7.53 11.04 27.04
C SER A 316 -8.02 11.10 28.47
N LYS A 317 -8.05 9.96 29.19
CA LYS A 317 -8.42 9.92 30.59
C LYS A 317 -7.41 10.69 31.45
N LYS A 318 -6.10 10.42 31.26
CA LYS A 318 -5.02 11.10 32.01
C LYS A 318 -5.00 12.60 31.72
N LEU A 319 -5.25 13.00 30.47
CA LEU A 319 -5.35 14.41 30.08
C LEU A 319 -6.59 15.06 30.73
N ASN A 320 -7.74 14.39 30.73
CA ASN A 320 -8.93 14.85 31.39
C ASN A 320 -8.76 14.94 32.90
N ASP A 321 -8.07 13.97 33.52
CA ASP A 321 -7.74 14.00 34.95
C ASP A 321 -6.81 15.19 35.25
N GLN A 322 -5.79 15.46 34.42
CA GLN A 322 -4.91 16.61 34.55
C GLN A 322 -5.65 17.94 34.36
N ILE A 323 -6.52 18.03 33.38
CA ILE A 323 -7.39 19.21 33.16
C ILE A 323 -8.30 19.42 34.37
N THR A 324 -8.87 18.36 34.92
CA THR A 324 -9.72 18.42 36.12
C THR A 324 -8.92 18.91 37.32
N VAL A 325 -7.69 18.44 37.52
CA VAL A 325 -6.78 18.91 38.59
C VAL A 325 -6.46 20.39 38.40
N ILE A 326 -6.10 20.82 37.19
CA ILE A 326 -5.81 22.22 36.88
C ILE A 326 -7.05 23.11 37.15
N HIS A 327 -8.22 22.70 36.70
CA HIS A 327 -9.48 23.43 36.99
C HIS A 327 -9.79 23.51 38.47
N THR A 328 -9.51 22.44 39.22
CA THR A 328 -9.71 22.40 40.66
C THR A 328 -8.74 23.33 41.38
N CYS A 329 -7.45 23.32 40.99
CA CYS A 329 -6.44 24.23 41.52
C CYS A 329 -6.75 25.70 41.20
N MET A 330 -7.17 25.99 39.97
CA MET A 330 -7.60 27.36 39.59
C MET A 330 -8.80 27.82 40.41
N ARG A 331 -9.82 26.97 40.61
CA ARG A 331 -10.97 27.33 41.47
C ARG A 331 -10.61 27.52 42.95
N ALA A 332 -9.63 26.78 43.46
CA ALA A 332 -9.12 26.96 44.79
C ALA A 332 -8.36 28.31 44.94
N HIS A 333 -7.53 28.63 43.92
CA HIS A 333 -6.77 29.90 43.92
C HIS A 333 -7.70 31.14 43.90
N PHE A 334 -8.76 31.12 43.07
CA PHE A 334 -9.73 32.21 43.02
C PHE A 334 -10.62 32.32 44.28
N ARG A 335 -10.69 31.29 45.13
CA ARG A 335 -11.41 31.35 46.42
C ARG A 335 -10.58 31.88 47.57
N THR A 336 -9.27 31.97 47.42
CA THR A 336 -8.34 32.50 48.47
C THR A 336 -8.06 33.99 48.29
N GLU A 337 -8.55 34.62 47.20
CA GLU A 337 -8.40 36.05 46.91
C GLU A 337 -9.69 36.85 47.14
N GLN A 338 -10.75 36.23 47.71
CA GLN A 338 -11.94 36.91 48.23
C GLN A 338 -11.98 36.81 49.77
#